data_6a876fac508a1b2f82e682895d598083
#
_entry.id   6a876fac508a1b2f82e682895d598083
#
_cell.length_a   1.000
_cell.length_b   1.000
_cell.length_c   1.000
_cell.angle_alpha   90.00
_cell.angle_beta   90.00
_cell.angle_gamma   90.00
#
_symmetry.space_group_name_H-M   'P 1'
#
loop_
_entity.id
_entity.type
_entity.pdbx_description
1 polymer ?
#
loop_
_entity_poly.entity_id
_entity_poly.type
_entity_poly.pdbx_seq_one_letter_code
_entity_poly.pdbx_strand_id
1 'polypeptide(L)'
;MTAHWRDDLLGVFGELAWQARRTVGALGRAIDRNPIQIVGYRGYGTADRALVLGRVLQDESVRAPNAEQSTWRNLISSLRRIESDPLPFARVRARVAAAAHGRHDEIVADDEGFLRRWVALGAPLSPPGWHTVSLDLADPPNDVPVSATAHILAPAPTATFGVVSDMDDTVLQSEVTSFLRAARMVLLENALTRLPFPGVAAFYRALQRGATGAEANPIFYVSSSPWNLYDVIDGFLEAQRIPAGPLLLRDWDFGRLSERHGRHKGLVIREIFDTYPELPFLLVGDSGQEDPEIYAELVRERPGRVKAVYIRNVTPHPERLARIEALAREVAAAGSTLVLADDTLAVARHAAMHGWIASDALTEIGGEKRDDEGGTGAKADAPGIDTKRAPTVVVDPEISADDVS
;
A
#
# COMPACT_ATOMS: atom_id res chain seq x y z
N MET A 1 -5.93 16.84 -23.64
CA MET A 1 -7.35 16.51 -23.93
C MET A 1 -7.49 15.06 -24.45
N THR A 2 -7.05 14.03 -23.72
CA THR A 2 -7.03 12.63 -24.25
C THR A 2 -7.17 11.52 -23.20
N ALA A 3 -7.66 11.78 -22.00
CA ALA A 3 -7.79 10.74 -20.97
C ALA A 3 -9.24 10.32 -20.63
N HIS A 4 -10.24 11.12 -20.94
CA HIS A 4 -11.64 10.87 -20.57
C HIS A 4 -12.38 9.81 -21.38
N TRP A 5 -12.03 9.57 -22.64
CA TRP A 5 -12.75 8.67 -23.51
C TRP A 5 -12.62 7.17 -23.14
N ARG A 6 -11.55 6.78 -22.44
CA ARG A 6 -11.34 5.38 -21.98
C ARG A 6 -12.25 5.04 -20.80
N ASP A 7 -12.45 5.98 -19.88
CA ASP A 7 -13.34 5.79 -18.74
C ASP A 7 -14.81 5.76 -19.18
N ASP A 8 -15.17 6.56 -20.19
CA ASP A 8 -16.50 6.54 -20.80
C ASP A 8 -16.78 5.26 -21.59
N LEU A 9 -15.80 4.71 -22.31
CA LEU A 9 -15.94 3.44 -23.01
C LEU A 9 -16.06 2.25 -22.04
N LEU A 10 -15.29 2.21 -20.98
CA LEU A 10 -15.42 1.18 -19.94
C LEU A 10 -16.79 1.25 -19.25
N GLY A 11 -17.34 2.45 -19.05
CA GLY A 11 -18.68 2.65 -18.54
C GLY A 11 -19.76 2.08 -19.47
N VAL A 12 -19.65 2.32 -20.77
CA VAL A 12 -20.63 1.86 -21.79
C VAL A 12 -20.55 0.34 -22.01
N PHE A 13 -19.34 -0.23 -22.05
CA PHE A 13 -19.16 -1.69 -22.12
C PHE A 13 -19.61 -2.40 -20.83
N GLY A 14 -19.41 -1.76 -19.66
CA GLY A 14 -19.93 -2.24 -18.39
C GLY A 14 -21.46 -2.29 -18.35
N GLU A 15 -22.15 -1.28 -18.91
CA GLU A 15 -23.62 -1.27 -18.99
C GLU A 15 -24.19 -2.33 -19.93
N LEU A 16 -23.57 -2.53 -21.09
CA LEU A 16 -24.02 -3.56 -22.04
C LEU A 16 -23.77 -4.99 -21.54
N ALA A 17 -22.62 -5.23 -20.91
CA ALA A 17 -22.33 -6.50 -20.27
C ALA A 17 -23.24 -6.76 -19.05
N TRP A 18 -23.60 -5.71 -18.31
CA TRP A 18 -24.53 -5.77 -17.19
C TRP A 18 -25.94 -6.17 -17.64
N GLN A 19 -26.48 -5.57 -18.73
CA GLN A 19 -27.78 -5.92 -19.24
C GLN A 19 -27.85 -7.38 -19.74
N ALA A 20 -26.82 -7.87 -20.42
CA ALA A 20 -26.75 -9.25 -20.89
C ALA A 20 -26.64 -10.28 -19.75
N ARG A 21 -25.93 -9.97 -18.67
CA ARG A 21 -25.78 -10.87 -17.52
C ARG A 21 -26.89 -10.76 -16.48
N ARG A 22 -27.62 -9.66 -16.43
CA ARG A 22 -28.79 -9.48 -15.55
C ARG A 22 -29.88 -10.55 -15.81
N THR A 23 -30.05 -10.96 -17.05
CA THR A 23 -31.01 -12.02 -17.43
C THR A 23 -30.54 -13.42 -17.04
N VAL A 24 -29.24 -13.71 -17.09
CA VAL A 24 -28.66 -15.00 -16.69
C VAL A 24 -28.45 -15.07 -15.16
N GLY A 25 -28.02 -13.98 -14.53
CA GLY A 25 -27.79 -13.92 -13.09
C GLY A 25 -29.06 -13.85 -12.24
N ALA A 26 -30.21 -13.42 -12.81
CA ALA A 26 -31.46 -13.40 -12.07
C ALA A 26 -32.01 -14.80 -11.78
N LEU A 27 -31.77 -15.78 -12.66
CA LEU A 27 -32.14 -17.17 -12.42
C LEU A 27 -31.24 -17.90 -11.40
N GLY A 28 -29.97 -17.55 -11.33
CA GLY A 28 -29.02 -18.14 -10.34
C GLY A 28 -29.18 -17.55 -8.93
N ARG A 29 -29.51 -16.26 -8.82
CA ARG A 29 -29.64 -15.52 -7.54
C ARG A 29 -30.85 -15.91 -6.68
N ALA A 30 -31.83 -16.58 -7.23
CA ALA A 30 -33.01 -17.06 -6.48
C ALA A 30 -32.66 -18.21 -5.49
N ILE A 31 -31.45 -18.75 -5.53
CA ILE A 31 -31.05 -19.94 -4.77
C ILE A 31 -29.96 -19.58 -3.73
N ASP A 32 -29.19 -18.51 -3.91
CA ASP A 32 -28.06 -18.19 -3.04
C ASP A 32 -28.43 -17.04 -2.06
N ARG A 33 -28.67 -17.39 -0.80
CA ARG A 33 -29.07 -16.48 0.29
C ARG A 33 -27.88 -15.95 1.10
N ASN A 34 -26.68 -15.98 0.54
CA ASN A 34 -25.51 -15.53 1.27
C ASN A 34 -25.56 -14.02 1.51
N PRO A 35 -25.26 -13.55 2.71
CA PRO A 35 -25.29 -12.12 3.01
C PRO A 35 -24.25 -11.37 2.18
N ILE A 36 -24.66 -10.24 1.64
CA ILE A 36 -23.77 -9.34 0.89
C ILE A 36 -23.04 -8.44 1.88
N GLN A 37 -21.75 -8.23 1.63
CA GLN A 37 -20.91 -7.33 2.39
C GLN A 37 -20.16 -6.38 1.45
N ILE A 38 -20.01 -5.11 1.86
CA ILE A 38 -19.08 -4.16 1.26
C ILE A 38 -17.88 -4.03 2.19
N VAL A 39 -16.68 -4.05 1.63
CA VAL A 39 -15.43 -3.72 2.32
C VAL A 39 -14.89 -2.43 1.73
N GLY A 40 -14.75 -1.39 2.55
CA GLY A 40 -14.14 -0.12 2.14
C GLY A 40 -12.64 -0.13 2.40
N TYR A 41 -11.85 0.31 1.42
CA TYR A 41 -10.39 0.41 1.52
C TYR A 41 -9.93 1.85 1.67
N ARG A 42 -8.64 2.04 2.01
CA ARG A 42 -8.02 3.37 2.08
C ARG A 42 -7.60 3.84 0.70
N GLY A 43 -8.21 4.88 0.21
CA GLY A 43 -7.84 5.60 -0.99
C GLY A 43 -7.14 6.92 -0.67
N TYR A 44 -6.99 7.75 -1.69
CA TYR A 44 -6.33 9.06 -1.58
C TYR A 44 -6.98 10.06 -2.53
N GLY A 45 -6.68 11.34 -2.33
CA GLY A 45 -7.28 12.37 -3.16
C GLY A 45 -6.52 13.69 -3.15
N THR A 46 -6.98 14.57 -4.01
CA THR A 46 -6.56 15.97 -4.13
C THR A 46 -7.69 16.89 -3.65
N ALA A 47 -7.55 18.18 -3.90
CA ALA A 47 -8.62 19.14 -3.58
C ALA A 47 -9.87 18.96 -4.45
N ASP A 48 -9.76 18.36 -5.64
CA ASP A 48 -10.83 18.33 -6.66
C ASP A 48 -11.37 16.91 -6.94
N ARG A 49 -10.61 15.86 -6.58
CA ARG A 49 -11.00 14.48 -6.81
C ARG A 49 -10.47 13.53 -5.75
N ALA A 50 -11.14 12.39 -5.58
CA ALA A 50 -10.74 11.36 -4.66
C ALA A 50 -10.88 9.96 -5.28
N LEU A 51 -9.88 9.10 -5.04
CA LEU A 51 -9.92 7.70 -5.43
C LEU A 51 -10.65 6.90 -4.34
N VAL A 52 -11.84 6.41 -4.67
CA VAL A 52 -12.62 5.52 -3.80
C VAL A 52 -12.29 4.08 -4.15
N LEU A 53 -11.92 3.31 -3.13
CA LEU A 53 -11.56 1.90 -3.22
C LEU A 53 -12.42 1.06 -2.29
N GLY A 54 -12.79 -0.14 -2.74
CA GLY A 54 -13.54 -1.10 -1.94
C GLY A 54 -13.77 -2.42 -2.69
N ARG A 55 -14.53 -3.33 -2.07
CA ARG A 55 -14.92 -4.61 -2.68
C ARG A 55 -16.30 -5.02 -2.21
N VAL A 56 -17.09 -5.63 -3.08
CA VAL A 56 -18.38 -6.23 -2.75
C VAL A 56 -18.23 -7.74 -2.79
N LEU A 57 -18.64 -8.39 -1.70
CA LEU A 57 -18.46 -9.83 -1.47
C LEU A 57 -19.80 -10.46 -1.08
N GLN A 58 -19.96 -11.75 -1.38
CA GLN A 58 -20.96 -12.63 -0.77
C GLN A 58 -20.28 -13.56 0.21
N ASP A 59 -20.84 -13.70 1.41
CA ASP A 59 -20.21 -14.49 2.46
C ASP A 59 -21.21 -15.51 3.04
N GLU A 60 -20.77 -16.77 3.10
CA GLU A 60 -21.54 -17.87 3.70
C GLU A 60 -21.57 -17.84 5.25
N SER A 61 -20.72 -17.07 5.92
CA SER A 61 -20.45 -17.28 7.34
C SER A 61 -20.16 -16.08 8.24
N VAL A 62 -20.29 -14.83 7.80
CA VAL A 62 -19.87 -13.68 8.62
C VAL A 62 -21.03 -13.02 9.37
N ARG A 63 -21.00 -13.14 10.71
CA ARG A 63 -21.66 -12.18 11.62
C ARG A 63 -20.84 -10.91 11.66
N ALA A 64 -21.51 -9.74 11.55
CA ALA A 64 -20.89 -8.43 11.69
C ALA A 64 -19.93 -8.38 12.89
N PRO A 65 -18.74 -7.76 12.77
CA PRO A 65 -17.82 -7.64 13.89
C PRO A 65 -18.45 -6.78 14.99
N ASN A 66 -18.56 -7.32 16.19
CA ASN A 66 -18.93 -6.54 17.37
C ASN A 66 -17.75 -5.65 17.77
N ALA A 67 -17.99 -4.38 17.99
CA ALA A 67 -17.00 -3.32 18.28
C ALA A 67 -16.14 -3.55 19.54
N GLU A 68 -16.40 -4.59 20.32
CA GLU A 68 -15.69 -4.91 21.58
C GLU A 68 -14.70 -6.10 21.46
N GLN A 69 -14.48 -6.63 20.25
CA GLN A 69 -13.60 -7.79 20.08
C GLN A 69 -12.14 -7.36 19.90
N SER A 70 -11.22 -8.03 20.62
CA SER A 70 -9.78 -7.77 20.54
C SER A 70 -9.27 -7.82 19.09
N THR A 71 -8.22 -7.04 18.78
CA THR A 71 -7.53 -6.94 17.47
C THR A 71 -7.28 -8.32 16.84
N TRP A 72 -7.00 -9.35 17.64
CA TRP A 72 -6.81 -10.73 17.24
C TRP A 72 -8.05 -11.41 16.64
N ARG A 73 -9.24 -11.15 17.20
CA ARG A 73 -10.48 -11.72 16.67
C ARG A 73 -10.89 -11.03 15.36
N ASN A 74 -10.58 -9.75 15.22
CA ASN A 74 -10.78 -9.01 13.98
C ASN A 74 -9.86 -9.56 12.88
N LEU A 75 -8.59 -9.84 13.18
CA LEU A 75 -7.66 -10.46 12.25
C LEU A 75 -8.13 -11.86 11.79
N ILE A 76 -8.63 -12.70 12.72
CA ILE A 76 -9.17 -14.03 12.39
C ILE A 76 -10.46 -13.91 11.55
N SER A 77 -11.33 -12.93 11.81
CA SER A 77 -12.52 -12.71 10.99
C SER A 77 -12.15 -12.19 9.59
N SER A 78 -11.09 -11.38 9.48
CA SER A 78 -10.55 -10.91 8.20
C SER A 78 -9.98 -12.06 7.35
N LEU A 79 -9.39 -13.07 7.98
CA LEU A 79 -8.89 -14.27 7.29
C LEU A 79 -10.00 -15.11 6.64
N ARG A 80 -11.22 -15.08 7.20
CA ARG A 80 -12.38 -15.75 6.60
C ARG A 80 -12.86 -15.06 5.32
N ARG A 81 -12.62 -13.74 5.18
CA ARG A 81 -12.97 -12.99 3.97
C ARG A 81 -12.10 -13.33 2.76
N ILE A 82 -10.96 -13.98 2.97
CA ILE A 82 -10.11 -14.47 1.86
C ILE A 82 -10.85 -15.51 1.01
N GLU A 83 -11.79 -16.25 1.61
CA GLU A 83 -12.58 -17.32 0.96
C GLU A 83 -13.95 -16.81 0.47
N SER A 84 -14.29 -15.52 0.68
CA SER A 84 -15.60 -14.97 0.28
C SER A 84 -15.69 -14.80 -1.24
N ASP A 85 -16.83 -15.19 -1.82
CA ASP A 85 -17.08 -15.06 -3.25
C ASP A 85 -17.28 -13.58 -3.65
N PRO A 86 -16.66 -13.10 -4.73
CA PRO A 86 -16.90 -11.75 -5.23
C PRO A 86 -18.33 -11.58 -5.73
N LEU A 87 -18.92 -10.40 -5.50
CA LEU A 87 -20.17 -10.01 -6.13
C LEU A 87 -19.90 -9.12 -7.34
N PRO A 88 -19.83 -9.68 -8.56
CA PRO A 88 -19.50 -8.93 -9.74
C PRO A 88 -20.61 -7.95 -10.12
N PHE A 89 -20.21 -6.80 -10.67
CA PHE A 89 -21.09 -5.77 -11.22
C PHE A 89 -22.11 -5.20 -10.25
N ALA A 90 -21.88 -5.34 -8.95
CA ALA A 90 -22.69 -4.69 -7.93
C ALA A 90 -22.59 -3.16 -8.08
N ARG A 91 -23.73 -2.46 -7.86
CA ARG A 91 -23.74 -0.99 -7.86
C ARG A 91 -23.70 -0.48 -6.43
N VAL A 92 -22.78 0.44 -6.17
CA VAL A 92 -22.58 1.04 -4.86
C VAL A 92 -22.61 2.56 -4.99
N ARG A 93 -23.40 3.21 -4.12
CA ARG A 93 -23.38 4.68 -3.99
C ARG A 93 -22.28 5.08 -3.02
N ALA A 94 -21.34 5.86 -3.51
CA ALA A 94 -20.28 6.43 -2.70
C ALA A 94 -20.61 7.89 -2.36
N ARG A 95 -20.51 8.25 -1.07
CA ARG A 95 -20.71 9.63 -0.59
C ARG A 95 -19.52 10.03 0.26
N VAL A 96 -18.78 11.02 -0.22
CA VAL A 96 -17.69 11.64 0.56
C VAL A 96 -18.30 12.60 1.58
N ALA A 97 -18.04 12.40 2.87
CA ALA A 97 -18.66 13.18 3.94
C ALA A 97 -18.37 14.69 3.84
N ALA A 98 -17.18 15.05 3.36
CA ALA A 98 -16.77 16.46 3.20
C ALA A 98 -17.23 17.09 1.89
N ALA A 99 -17.82 16.33 0.94
CA ALA A 99 -18.31 16.89 -0.31
C ALA A 99 -19.56 17.72 -0.10
N ALA A 100 -19.59 18.93 -0.66
CA ALA A 100 -20.73 19.83 -0.54
C ALA A 100 -21.99 19.19 -1.16
N HIS A 101 -23.14 19.37 -0.47
CA HIS A 101 -24.48 19.13 -1.00
C HIS A 101 -24.89 17.66 -1.24
N GLY A 102 -24.44 16.70 -0.44
CA GLY A 102 -25.00 15.34 -0.47
C GLY A 102 -24.84 14.61 -1.81
N ARG A 103 -23.88 15.05 -2.65
CA ARG A 103 -23.56 14.40 -3.91
C ARG A 103 -23.10 12.96 -3.64
N HIS A 104 -23.66 12.05 -4.36
CA HIS A 104 -23.22 10.65 -4.42
C HIS A 104 -22.82 10.30 -5.83
N ASP A 105 -21.79 9.50 -5.96
CA ASP A 105 -21.37 8.89 -7.21
C ASP A 105 -21.75 7.42 -7.18
N GLU A 106 -22.28 6.89 -8.28
CA GLU A 106 -22.53 5.47 -8.43
C GLU A 106 -21.27 4.81 -8.99
N ILE A 107 -20.80 3.77 -8.31
CA ILE A 107 -19.66 2.96 -8.69
C ILE A 107 -20.16 1.56 -9.03
N VAL A 108 -19.78 1.05 -10.18
CA VAL A 108 -20.05 -0.34 -10.56
C VAL A 108 -18.81 -1.17 -10.26
N ALA A 109 -18.98 -2.25 -9.52
CA ALA A 109 -17.92 -3.20 -9.26
C ALA A 109 -17.50 -3.91 -10.56
N ASP A 110 -16.24 -4.32 -10.66
CA ASP A 110 -15.75 -5.18 -11.73
C ASP A 110 -16.23 -6.64 -11.57
N ASP A 111 -15.69 -7.55 -12.37
CA ASP A 111 -16.05 -8.98 -12.36
C ASP A 111 -15.50 -9.72 -11.13
N GLU A 112 -14.54 -9.15 -10.40
CA GLU A 112 -14.05 -9.63 -9.09
C GLU A 112 -14.64 -8.86 -7.90
N GLY A 113 -15.67 -8.04 -8.13
CA GLY A 113 -16.36 -7.28 -7.09
C GLY A 113 -15.60 -6.03 -6.62
N PHE A 114 -14.50 -5.61 -7.26
CA PHE A 114 -13.75 -4.43 -6.85
C PHE A 114 -14.43 -3.13 -7.26
N LEU A 115 -14.39 -2.18 -6.34
CA LEU A 115 -14.80 -0.79 -6.53
C LEU A 115 -13.53 0.05 -6.67
N ARG A 116 -13.31 0.67 -7.83
CA ARG A 116 -12.20 1.58 -8.08
C ARG A 116 -12.68 2.74 -8.95
N ARG A 117 -12.83 3.91 -8.35
CA ARG A 117 -13.34 5.09 -9.06
C ARG A 117 -12.74 6.38 -8.55
N TRP A 118 -12.28 7.21 -9.47
CA TRP A 118 -12.04 8.61 -9.21
C TRP A 118 -13.38 9.36 -9.18
N VAL A 119 -13.72 9.96 -8.04
CA VAL A 119 -14.92 10.77 -7.86
C VAL A 119 -14.52 12.24 -7.80
N ALA A 120 -15.28 13.08 -8.52
CA ALA A 120 -15.06 14.51 -8.47
C ALA A 120 -15.64 15.09 -7.17
N LEU A 121 -14.89 15.97 -6.53
CA LEU A 121 -15.30 16.65 -5.30
C LEU A 121 -15.90 18.01 -5.67
N GLY A 122 -17.05 18.34 -5.08
CA GLY A 122 -17.68 19.65 -5.27
C GLY A 122 -17.02 20.77 -4.47
N ALA A 123 -16.18 20.42 -3.48
CA ALA A 123 -15.40 21.32 -2.65
C ALA A 123 -14.13 20.57 -2.17
N PRO A 124 -13.04 21.29 -1.86
CA PRO A 124 -11.83 20.69 -1.32
C PRO A 124 -12.08 19.93 -0.02
N LEU A 125 -11.40 18.80 0.14
CA LEU A 125 -11.38 18.04 1.40
C LEU A 125 -10.72 18.89 2.50
N SER A 126 -11.46 19.18 3.55
CA SER A 126 -11.01 20.02 4.67
C SER A 126 -11.57 19.53 6.00
N PRO A 127 -10.78 19.50 7.08
CA PRO A 127 -9.33 19.76 7.13
C PRO A 127 -8.52 18.70 6.39
N PRO A 128 -7.22 18.91 6.08
CA PRO A 128 -6.35 17.88 5.54
C PRO A 128 -6.29 16.65 6.47
N GLY A 129 -6.06 15.47 5.90
CA GLY A 129 -6.02 14.22 6.64
C GLY A 129 -7.00 13.19 6.11
N TRP A 130 -7.51 12.34 7.00
CA TRP A 130 -8.42 11.27 6.62
C TRP A 130 -9.88 11.74 6.57
N HIS A 131 -10.55 11.42 5.47
CA HIS A 131 -11.97 11.68 5.25
C HIS A 131 -12.72 10.36 5.07
N THR A 132 -13.96 10.30 5.59
CA THR A 132 -14.83 9.14 5.45
C THR A 132 -15.64 9.19 4.16
N VAL A 133 -15.86 8.03 3.56
CA VAL A 133 -16.75 7.80 2.43
C VAL A 133 -17.74 6.73 2.83
N SER A 134 -19.03 7.04 2.78
CA SER A 134 -20.08 6.04 2.93
C SER A 134 -20.22 5.29 1.60
N LEU A 135 -20.25 3.97 1.66
CA LEU A 135 -20.51 3.06 0.56
C LEU A 135 -21.83 2.34 0.85
N ASP A 136 -22.85 2.55 0.03
CA ASP A 136 -24.16 1.96 0.22
C ASP A 136 -24.52 1.11 -1.00
N LEU A 137 -24.87 -0.17 -0.80
CA LEU A 137 -25.29 -1.06 -1.89
C LEU A 137 -26.57 -0.51 -2.55
N ALA A 138 -26.52 -0.32 -3.86
CA ALA A 138 -27.68 0.14 -4.65
C ALA A 138 -28.31 -0.99 -5.48
N ASP A 139 -27.49 -1.94 -5.97
CA ASP A 139 -27.94 -3.12 -6.72
C ASP A 139 -26.91 -4.26 -6.51
N PRO A 140 -27.34 -5.50 -6.28
CA PRO A 140 -28.73 -5.97 -6.24
C PRO A 140 -29.50 -5.46 -5.00
N PRO A 141 -30.84 -5.41 -5.08
CA PRO A 141 -31.65 -5.07 -3.93
C PRO A 141 -31.49 -6.11 -2.84
N ASN A 142 -31.43 -5.65 -1.58
CA ASN A 142 -31.27 -6.50 -0.41
C ASN A 142 -32.30 -6.10 0.65
N ASP A 143 -32.85 -7.06 1.38
CA ASP A 143 -33.88 -6.82 2.42
C ASP A 143 -33.34 -5.98 3.59
N VAL A 144 -32.03 -6.10 3.84
CA VAL A 144 -31.34 -5.31 4.87
C VAL A 144 -30.36 -4.36 4.18
N PRO A 145 -30.32 -3.07 4.55
CA PRO A 145 -29.34 -2.14 4.01
C PRO A 145 -27.91 -2.64 4.24
N VAL A 146 -27.11 -2.65 3.16
CA VAL A 146 -25.70 -3.02 3.19
C VAL A 146 -24.87 -1.76 3.01
N SER A 147 -24.09 -1.41 4.01
CA SER A 147 -23.27 -0.20 4.01
C SER A 147 -21.89 -0.48 4.59
N ALA A 148 -20.90 0.27 4.15
CA ALA A 148 -19.54 0.27 4.68
C ALA A 148 -18.96 1.68 4.69
N THR A 149 -17.81 1.83 5.35
CA THR A 149 -17.04 3.05 5.34
C THR A 149 -15.69 2.79 4.66
N ALA A 150 -15.34 3.59 3.67
CA ALA A 150 -14.00 3.72 3.13
C ALA A 150 -13.35 5.01 3.64
N HIS A 151 -12.05 5.13 3.46
CA HIS A 151 -11.30 6.31 3.90
C HIS A 151 -10.46 6.88 2.75
N ILE A 152 -10.33 8.20 2.70
CA ILE A 152 -9.53 8.92 1.71
C ILE A 152 -8.53 9.79 2.45
N LEU A 153 -7.26 9.66 2.10
CA LEU A 153 -6.20 10.54 2.57
C LEU A 153 -6.12 11.79 1.67
N ALA A 154 -6.33 12.95 2.25
CA ALA A 154 -6.02 14.24 1.63
C ALA A 154 -4.71 14.77 2.26
N PRO A 155 -3.57 14.77 1.55
CA PRO A 155 -2.30 15.22 2.10
C PRO A 155 -2.39 16.67 2.60
N ALA A 156 -1.68 16.96 3.68
CA ALA A 156 -1.62 18.31 4.22
C ALA A 156 -0.79 19.23 3.30
N PRO A 157 -1.14 20.50 3.19
CA PRO A 157 -0.32 21.48 2.48
C PRO A 157 1.08 21.66 3.09
N THR A 158 1.26 21.24 4.34
CA THR A 158 2.56 21.23 5.04
C THR A 158 3.46 20.07 4.64
N ALA A 159 2.94 19.08 3.89
CA ALA A 159 3.74 17.96 3.43
C ALA A 159 4.85 18.43 2.48
N THR A 160 6.08 18.05 2.81
CA THR A 160 7.28 18.43 2.03
C THR A 160 7.72 17.34 1.08
N PHE A 161 7.27 16.11 1.31
CA PHE A 161 7.43 14.94 0.43
C PHE A 161 6.36 13.89 0.72
N GLY A 162 6.17 12.97 -0.21
CA GLY A 162 5.46 11.72 0.03
C GLY A 162 6.42 10.55 0.21
N VAL A 163 5.97 9.48 0.82
CA VAL A 163 6.71 8.21 0.90
C VAL A 163 5.94 7.15 0.12
N VAL A 164 6.61 6.44 -0.77
CA VAL A 164 6.09 5.20 -1.36
C VAL A 164 6.91 4.04 -0.83
N SER A 165 6.26 3.12 -0.15
CA SER A 165 6.90 1.96 0.43
C SER A 165 6.40 0.67 -0.20
N ASP A 166 7.33 -0.21 -0.54
CA ASP A 166 7.01 -1.62 -0.77
C ASP A 166 6.58 -2.32 0.54
N MET A 167 5.69 -3.30 0.38
CA MET A 167 5.20 -4.14 1.49
C MET A 167 5.41 -5.62 1.24
N ASP A 168 6.00 -5.99 0.09
CA ASP A 168 6.18 -7.38 -0.27
C ASP A 168 7.41 -7.95 0.41
N ASP A 169 7.22 -8.91 1.31
CA ASP A 169 8.26 -9.78 1.81
C ASP A 169 8.05 -11.21 1.26
N THR A 170 8.97 -11.64 0.50
CA THR A 170 9.47 -12.97 0.09
C THR A 170 8.64 -14.24 0.43
N VAL A 171 7.33 -14.34 0.19
CA VAL A 171 6.57 -15.58 0.47
C VAL A 171 5.75 -16.09 -0.72
N LEU A 172 5.89 -15.55 -1.92
CA LEU A 172 5.02 -15.90 -3.05
C LEU A 172 5.71 -16.68 -4.18
N GLN A 173 6.27 -17.85 -3.88
CA GLN A 173 6.54 -18.86 -4.92
C GLN A 173 5.89 -20.19 -4.57
N SER A 174 4.94 -20.61 -5.40
CA SER A 174 4.32 -21.93 -5.63
C SER A 174 2.98 -22.27 -4.96
N GLU A 175 2.01 -22.63 -5.83
CA GLU A 175 0.73 -23.32 -5.63
C GLU A 175 -0.37 -22.64 -4.78
N VAL A 176 -1.30 -22.00 -5.48
CA VAL A 176 -2.28 -21.01 -4.99
C VAL A 176 -3.19 -21.45 -3.83
N THR A 177 -3.57 -22.72 -3.68
CA THR A 177 -4.55 -23.13 -2.66
C THR A 177 -3.95 -23.66 -1.34
N SER A 178 -2.84 -24.35 -1.38
CA SER A 178 -2.05 -24.70 -0.20
C SER A 178 -1.27 -23.50 0.33
N PHE A 179 -0.95 -22.59 -0.56
CA PHE A 179 -0.20 -21.38 -0.34
C PHE A 179 -0.98 -20.32 0.47
N LEU A 180 -2.26 -20.06 0.19
CA LEU A 180 -3.09 -19.14 0.99
C LEU A 180 -3.18 -19.58 2.46
N ARG A 181 -3.20 -20.91 2.72
CA ARG A 181 -3.13 -21.45 4.09
C ARG A 181 -1.75 -21.30 4.72
N ALA A 182 -0.68 -21.51 3.96
CA ALA A 182 0.69 -21.34 4.44
C ALA A 182 1.04 -19.87 4.63
N ALA A 183 0.67 -18.99 3.70
CA ALA A 183 0.80 -17.54 3.85
C ALA A 183 -0.01 -17.01 5.04
N ARG A 184 -1.22 -17.54 5.26
CA ARG A 184 -2.04 -17.29 6.43
C ARG A 184 -1.33 -17.67 7.74
N MET A 185 -0.69 -18.85 7.81
CA MET A 185 0.06 -19.27 8.99
C MET A 185 1.37 -18.50 9.16
N VAL A 186 2.11 -18.28 8.08
CA VAL A 186 3.38 -17.56 8.09
C VAL A 186 3.18 -16.06 8.35
N LEU A 187 2.16 -15.43 7.77
CA LEU A 187 1.79 -14.05 8.08
C LEU A 187 1.26 -13.90 9.51
N LEU A 188 0.49 -14.87 10.02
CA LEU A 188 0.02 -14.86 11.40
C LEU A 188 1.12 -15.15 12.42
N GLU A 189 2.05 -16.06 12.12
CA GLU A 189 3.15 -16.38 13.02
C GLU A 189 4.33 -15.41 12.90
N ASN A 190 4.62 -14.92 11.69
CA ASN A 190 5.77 -14.03 11.43
C ASN A 190 5.40 -12.54 11.40
N ALA A 191 4.21 -12.15 10.94
CA ALA A 191 3.78 -10.76 10.96
C ALA A 191 3.57 -10.21 12.38
N LEU A 192 3.30 -11.09 13.33
CA LEU A 192 3.10 -10.71 14.73
C LEU A 192 4.35 -10.89 15.60
N THR A 193 5.39 -11.58 15.09
CA THR A 193 6.61 -11.86 15.85
C THR A 193 7.89 -11.26 15.24
N ARG A 194 7.85 -10.81 13.99
CA ARG A 194 9.02 -10.20 13.34
C ARG A 194 8.59 -9.01 12.50
N LEU A 195 8.92 -7.82 12.98
CA LEU A 195 9.08 -6.69 12.07
C LEU A 195 10.19 -7.06 11.07
N PRO A 196 9.96 -6.87 9.76
CA PRO A 196 11.03 -7.13 8.78
C PRO A 196 12.26 -6.28 9.06
N PHE A 197 12.10 -5.18 9.85
CA PHE A 197 13.16 -4.24 10.19
C PHE A 197 13.04 -3.73 11.62
N PRO A 198 13.96 -4.09 12.51
CA PRO A 198 14.05 -3.44 13.81
C PRO A 198 14.10 -1.91 13.66
N GLY A 199 13.20 -1.21 14.38
CA GLY A 199 13.08 0.25 14.36
C GLY A 199 12.35 0.84 13.14
N VAL A 200 11.77 0.03 12.25
CA VAL A 200 11.09 0.54 11.05
C VAL A 200 9.87 1.37 11.39
N ALA A 201 9.08 0.99 12.38
CA ALA A 201 7.87 1.72 12.72
C ALA A 201 8.20 3.14 13.23
N ALA A 202 9.22 3.28 14.07
CA ALA A 202 9.73 4.59 14.48
C ALA A 202 10.23 5.42 13.28
N PHE A 203 10.94 4.80 12.35
CA PHE A 203 11.42 5.48 11.15
C PHE A 203 10.25 6.00 10.27
N TYR A 204 9.23 5.20 10.03
CA TYR A 204 8.04 5.65 9.26
C TYR A 204 7.27 6.76 9.98
N ARG A 205 7.15 6.68 11.32
CA ARG A 205 6.57 7.79 12.10
C ARG A 205 7.42 9.05 12.00
N ALA A 206 8.74 8.95 11.98
CA ALA A 206 9.63 10.08 11.78
C ALA A 206 9.49 10.69 10.38
N LEU A 207 9.41 9.87 9.32
CA LEU A 207 9.15 10.34 7.96
C LEU A 207 7.80 11.04 7.84
N GLN A 208 6.75 10.49 8.46
CA GLN A 208 5.43 11.12 8.46
C GLN A 208 5.44 12.48 9.18
N ARG A 209 6.11 12.57 10.34
CA ARG A 209 6.24 13.83 11.10
C ARG A 209 7.10 14.87 10.38
N GLY A 210 8.11 14.42 9.59
CA GLY A 210 9.08 15.27 8.92
C GLY A 210 10.08 15.91 9.88
N ALA A 211 10.87 16.85 9.37
CA ALA A 211 11.91 17.54 10.14
C ALA A 211 11.34 18.46 11.23
N THR A 212 10.20 19.09 10.96
CA THR A 212 9.55 20.03 11.89
C THR A 212 8.63 19.35 12.90
N GLY A 213 8.31 18.07 12.69
CA GLY A 213 7.34 17.32 13.47
C GLY A 213 5.87 17.56 13.11
N ALA A 214 5.58 18.47 12.19
CA ALA A 214 4.23 18.89 11.84
C ALA A 214 3.89 18.79 10.33
N GLU A 215 4.74 18.15 9.54
CA GLU A 215 4.61 18.12 8.08
C GLU A 215 3.48 17.22 7.61
N ALA A 216 3.15 16.18 8.36
CA ALA A 216 2.13 15.18 8.03
C ALA A 216 2.33 14.59 6.62
N ASN A 217 3.56 14.22 6.30
CA ASN A 217 3.94 13.64 5.02
C ASN A 217 3.12 12.36 4.75
N PRO A 218 2.46 12.23 3.58
CA PRO A 218 1.67 11.05 3.26
C PRO A 218 2.57 9.84 2.99
N ILE A 219 2.13 8.66 3.44
CA ILE A 219 2.78 7.38 3.14
C ILE A 219 1.82 6.54 2.33
N PHE A 220 2.28 6.01 1.20
CA PHE A 220 1.57 5.10 0.30
C PHE A 220 2.26 3.75 0.33
N TYR A 221 1.50 2.70 0.60
CA TYR A 221 2.00 1.32 0.56
C TYR A 221 1.60 0.69 -0.76
N VAL A 222 2.57 0.18 -1.49
CA VAL A 222 2.38 -0.47 -2.79
C VAL A 222 2.91 -1.90 -2.69
N SER A 223 2.09 -2.89 -3.04
CA SER A 223 2.45 -4.30 -2.90
C SER A 223 1.99 -5.10 -4.10
N SER A 224 2.74 -6.12 -4.47
CA SER A 224 2.33 -7.13 -5.45
C SER A 224 1.41 -8.19 -4.85
N SER A 225 1.15 -8.12 -3.55
CA SER A 225 0.21 -9.00 -2.85
C SER A 225 -1.22 -8.78 -3.33
N PRO A 226 -2.05 -9.84 -3.38
CA PRO A 226 -3.43 -9.71 -3.81
C PRO A 226 -4.30 -8.99 -2.78
N TRP A 227 -5.36 -8.32 -3.24
CA TRP A 227 -6.32 -7.60 -2.40
C TRP A 227 -6.98 -8.43 -1.30
N ASN A 228 -7.03 -9.74 -1.45
CA ASN A 228 -7.52 -10.65 -0.40
C ASN A 228 -6.71 -10.57 0.89
N LEU A 229 -5.48 -10.05 0.84
CA LEU A 229 -4.61 -9.86 2.01
C LEU A 229 -4.73 -8.46 2.63
N TYR A 230 -5.60 -7.58 2.10
CA TYR A 230 -5.72 -6.20 2.55
C TYR A 230 -5.90 -6.09 4.07
N ASP A 231 -6.91 -6.77 4.62
CA ASP A 231 -7.23 -6.70 6.05
C ASP A 231 -6.08 -7.22 6.93
N VAL A 232 -5.34 -8.23 6.44
CA VAL A 232 -4.19 -8.80 7.14
C VAL A 232 -3.04 -7.80 7.19
N ILE A 233 -2.73 -7.18 6.06
CA ILE A 233 -1.66 -6.18 5.95
C ILE A 233 -2.03 -4.93 6.73
N ASP A 234 -3.28 -4.48 6.63
CA ASP A 234 -3.77 -3.31 7.36
C ASP A 234 -3.74 -3.52 8.88
N GLY A 235 -4.20 -4.67 9.35
CA GLY A 235 -4.11 -5.05 10.75
C GLY A 235 -2.67 -5.20 11.26
N PHE A 236 -1.76 -5.65 10.40
CA PHE A 236 -0.33 -5.68 10.71
C PHE A 236 0.25 -4.27 10.88
N LEU A 237 -0.02 -3.34 9.96
CA LEU A 237 0.43 -1.95 10.07
C LEU A 237 -0.05 -1.33 11.40
N GLU A 238 -1.31 -1.56 11.76
CA GLU A 238 -1.91 -1.08 13.01
C GLU A 238 -1.23 -1.69 14.24
N ALA A 239 -1.08 -3.02 14.27
CA ALA A 239 -0.47 -3.74 15.39
C ALA A 239 0.99 -3.31 15.64
N GLN A 240 1.72 -3.01 14.57
CA GLN A 240 3.11 -2.55 14.61
C GLN A 240 3.24 -1.03 14.77
N ARG A 241 2.14 -0.29 14.91
CA ARG A 241 2.14 1.18 15.02
C ARG A 241 2.85 1.87 13.83
N ILE A 242 2.80 1.24 12.67
CA ILE A 242 3.25 1.85 11.43
C ILE A 242 2.15 2.83 10.97
N PRO A 243 2.49 4.03 10.50
CA PRO A 243 1.49 5.02 10.11
C PRO A 243 0.51 4.50 9.07
N ALA A 244 -0.77 4.79 9.25
CA ALA A 244 -1.79 4.45 8.27
C ALA A 244 -1.57 5.20 6.95
N GLY A 245 -1.73 4.50 5.83
CA GLY A 245 -1.62 5.04 4.48
C GLY A 245 -2.56 4.32 3.51
N PRO A 246 -2.79 4.86 2.31
CA PRO A 246 -3.37 4.10 1.22
C PRO A 246 -2.56 2.83 0.97
N LEU A 247 -3.24 1.68 0.92
CA LEU A 247 -2.64 0.38 0.66
C LEU A 247 -3.11 -0.09 -0.71
N LEU A 248 -2.20 -0.10 -1.68
CA LEU A 248 -2.46 -0.33 -3.10
C LEU A 248 -1.91 -1.71 -3.48
N LEU A 249 -2.80 -2.69 -3.50
CA LEU A 249 -2.50 -4.08 -3.75
C LEU A 249 -2.75 -4.44 -5.22
N ARG A 250 -2.32 -5.62 -5.60
CA ARG A 250 -2.45 -6.10 -6.97
C ARG A 250 -3.84 -6.69 -7.22
N ASP A 251 -4.45 -6.30 -8.37
CA ASP A 251 -5.59 -7.01 -8.96
C ASP A 251 -5.13 -8.21 -9.76
N TRP A 252 -5.87 -9.32 -9.66
CA TRP A 252 -5.60 -10.51 -10.48
C TRP A 252 -5.87 -10.25 -11.97
N ASP A 253 -6.75 -9.30 -12.30
CA ASP A 253 -7.17 -9.03 -13.68
C ASP A 253 -6.17 -8.19 -14.49
N PHE A 254 -5.26 -7.47 -13.85
CA PHE A 254 -4.09 -6.92 -14.56
C PHE A 254 -3.17 -8.03 -15.10
N GLY A 255 -3.41 -9.29 -14.75
CA GLY A 255 -2.69 -10.45 -15.22
C GLY A 255 -2.78 -10.72 -16.72
N ARG A 256 -3.78 -10.21 -17.43
CA ARG A 256 -3.88 -10.35 -18.89
C ARG A 256 -2.95 -9.42 -19.68
N LEU A 257 -2.46 -8.34 -19.05
CA LEU A 257 -1.56 -7.35 -19.68
C LEU A 257 -0.16 -7.33 -19.06
N SER A 258 0.09 -8.00 -17.94
CA SER A 258 1.34 -7.91 -17.20
C SER A 258 1.91 -9.30 -16.90
N GLU A 259 2.62 -9.87 -17.86
CA GLU A 259 3.47 -11.05 -17.67
C GLU A 259 4.67 -10.79 -16.74
N ARG A 260 4.83 -9.57 -16.19
CA ARG A 260 5.94 -9.18 -15.30
C ARG A 260 5.43 -8.46 -14.06
N HIS A 261 5.74 -9.00 -12.89
CA HIS A 261 5.35 -8.49 -11.56
C HIS A 261 5.75 -7.02 -11.34
N GLY A 262 6.90 -6.59 -11.83
CA GLY A 262 7.39 -5.21 -11.68
C GLY A 262 6.58 -4.13 -12.42
N ARG A 263 5.82 -4.49 -13.46
CA ARG A 263 5.05 -3.53 -14.25
C ARG A 263 3.91 -2.89 -13.45
N HIS A 264 3.21 -3.65 -12.61
CA HIS A 264 2.10 -3.15 -11.78
C HIS A 264 2.58 -2.09 -10.79
N LYS A 265 3.62 -2.40 -10.00
CA LYS A 265 4.20 -1.50 -8.99
C LYS A 265 4.61 -0.16 -9.63
N GLY A 266 5.31 -0.21 -10.75
CA GLY A 266 5.70 0.99 -11.49
C GLY A 266 4.52 1.82 -11.98
N LEU A 267 3.42 1.20 -12.47
CA LEU A 267 2.21 1.91 -12.91
C LEU A 267 1.50 2.62 -11.75
N VAL A 268 1.34 1.95 -10.62
CA VAL A 268 0.72 2.53 -9.42
C VAL A 268 1.52 3.73 -8.90
N ILE A 269 2.86 3.62 -8.88
CA ILE A 269 3.72 4.72 -8.42
C ILE A 269 3.64 5.91 -9.39
N ARG A 270 3.59 5.68 -10.71
CA ARG A 270 3.37 6.75 -11.69
C ARG A 270 2.04 7.44 -11.48
N GLU A 271 0.96 6.71 -11.18
CA GLU A 271 -0.35 7.28 -10.87
C GLU A 271 -0.30 8.17 -9.62
N ILE A 272 0.40 7.76 -8.56
CA ILE A 272 0.63 8.57 -7.37
C ILE A 272 1.38 9.86 -7.74
N PHE A 273 2.46 9.76 -8.52
CA PHE A 273 3.24 10.91 -8.96
C PHE A 273 2.41 11.89 -9.81
N ASP A 274 1.56 11.36 -10.70
CA ASP A 274 0.68 12.18 -11.57
C ASP A 274 -0.47 12.80 -10.76
N THR A 275 -0.87 12.18 -9.65
CA THR A 275 -1.88 12.73 -8.73
C THR A 275 -1.34 13.91 -7.93
N TYR A 276 -0.06 13.88 -7.57
CA TYR A 276 0.60 14.92 -6.78
C TYR A 276 1.81 15.50 -7.52
N PRO A 277 1.59 16.29 -8.59
CA PRO A 277 2.67 16.71 -9.50
C PRO A 277 3.77 17.56 -8.83
N GLU A 278 3.45 18.29 -7.77
CA GLU A 278 4.40 19.17 -7.08
C GLU A 278 5.09 18.50 -5.88
N LEU A 279 4.60 17.34 -5.42
CA LEU A 279 5.12 16.67 -4.24
C LEU A 279 6.26 15.72 -4.65
N PRO A 280 7.50 15.91 -4.20
CA PRO A 280 8.57 14.93 -4.40
C PRO A 280 8.37 13.71 -3.48
N PHE A 281 9.08 12.61 -3.75
CA PHE A 281 8.89 11.36 -3.04
C PHE A 281 10.20 10.74 -2.54
N LEU A 282 10.11 10.01 -1.42
CA LEU A 282 11.06 9.00 -0.99
C LEU A 282 10.50 7.62 -1.37
N LEU A 283 11.31 6.78 -1.98
CA LEU A 283 10.95 5.41 -2.34
C LEU A 283 11.65 4.43 -1.41
N VAL A 284 10.92 3.49 -0.84
CA VAL A 284 11.45 2.50 0.12
C VAL A 284 11.10 1.10 -0.38
N GLY A 285 12.11 0.23 -0.50
CA GLY A 285 11.95 -1.14 -0.99
C GLY A 285 13.08 -2.04 -0.52
N ASP A 286 13.18 -3.22 -1.10
CA ASP A 286 14.20 -4.22 -0.77
C ASP A 286 15.03 -4.70 -1.98
N SER A 287 16.13 -5.39 -1.70
CA SER A 287 17.03 -5.92 -2.74
C SER A 287 16.60 -7.30 -3.28
N GLY A 288 15.63 -7.96 -2.66
CA GLY A 288 15.20 -9.30 -3.01
C GLY A 288 14.32 -9.36 -4.26
N GLN A 289 13.64 -8.24 -4.53
CA GLN A 289 12.72 -8.08 -5.67
C GLN A 289 13.26 -7.10 -6.72
N GLU A 290 12.39 -6.63 -7.62
CA GLU A 290 12.74 -5.70 -8.72
C GLU A 290 12.66 -4.22 -8.28
N ASP A 291 12.55 -3.91 -6.99
CA ASP A 291 12.42 -2.53 -6.49
C ASP A 291 13.56 -1.62 -6.94
N PRO A 292 14.84 -2.02 -6.84
CA PRO A 292 15.94 -1.17 -7.28
C PRO A 292 15.83 -0.77 -8.75
N GLU A 293 15.41 -1.71 -9.61
CA GLU A 293 15.26 -1.50 -11.04
C GLU A 293 14.07 -0.60 -11.37
N ILE A 294 12.92 -0.87 -10.74
CA ILE A 294 11.70 -0.07 -10.91
C ILE A 294 11.94 1.37 -10.45
N TYR A 295 12.57 1.55 -9.29
CA TYR A 295 12.81 2.86 -8.73
C TYR A 295 13.84 3.65 -9.52
N ALA A 296 14.90 3.01 -10.01
CA ALA A 296 15.87 3.65 -10.92
C ALA A 296 15.20 4.08 -12.24
N GLU A 297 14.27 3.28 -12.79
CA GLU A 297 13.47 3.66 -13.96
C GLU A 297 12.64 4.91 -13.69
N LEU A 298 11.92 4.96 -12.56
CA LEU A 298 11.10 6.09 -12.16
C LEU A 298 11.91 7.38 -11.95
N VAL A 299 13.10 7.28 -11.36
CA VAL A 299 14.03 8.41 -11.21
C VAL A 299 14.43 8.97 -12.57
N ARG A 300 14.78 8.11 -13.54
CA ARG A 300 15.16 8.52 -14.89
C ARG A 300 13.99 9.15 -15.66
N GLU A 301 12.78 8.59 -15.52
CA GLU A 301 11.58 9.11 -16.20
C GLU A 301 11.10 10.44 -15.65
N ARG A 302 11.31 10.69 -14.35
CA ARG A 302 10.77 11.84 -13.62
C ARG A 302 11.86 12.53 -12.81
N PRO A 303 12.84 13.17 -13.46
CA PRO A 303 13.93 13.90 -12.78
C PRO A 303 13.40 14.90 -11.75
N GLY A 304 14.01 14.94 -10.57
CA GLY A 304 13.62 15.82 -9.47
C GLY A 304 12.39 15.39 -8.67
N ARG A 305 11.69 14.31 -9.09
CA ARG A 305 10.50 13.83 -8.38
C ARG A 305 10.83 12.84 -7.25
N VAL A 306 11.99 12.23 -7.26
CA VAL A 306 12.45 11.31 -6.23
C VAL A 306 13.63 11.93 -5.50
N LYS A 307 13.46 12.17 -4.21
CA LYS A 307 14.52 12.71 -3.33
C LYS A 307 15.58 11.66 -3.04
N ALA A 308 15.15 10.47 -2.65
CA ALA A 308 16.02 9.32 -2.46
C ALA A 308 15.26 7.99 -2.64
N VAL A 309 16.03 6.96 -2.93
CA VAL A 309 15.63 5.56 -2.99
C VAL A 309 16.33 4.82 -1.86
N TYR A 310 15.56 4.25 -0.95
CA TYR A 310 16.04 3.44 0.15
C TYR A 310 15.80 1.97 -0.13
N ILE A 311 16.88 1.21 -0.25
CA ILE A 311 16.83 -0.22 -0.52
C ILE A 311 17.42 -0.98 0.66
N ARG A 312 16.62 -1.86 1.24
CA ARG A 312 17.11 -2.80 2.24
C ARG A 312 17.85 -3.95 1.57
N ASN A 313 19.00 -4.28 2.11
CA ASN A 313 19.77 -5.43 1.69
C ASN A 313 19.27 -6.71 2.37
N VAL A 314 18.35 -7.42 1.70
CA VAL A 314 17.82 -8.73 2.15
C VAL A 314 18.48 -9.91 1.43
N THR A 315 19.20 -9.64 0.34
CA THR A 315 19.85 -10.65 -0.50
C THR A 315 21.31 -10.28 -0.73
N PRO A 316 22.22 -10.54 0.22
CA PRO A 316 23.63 -10.12 0.13
C PRO A 316 24.43 -10.99 -0.84
N HIS A 317 23.92 -11.23 -2.04
CA HIS A 317 24.63 -11.96 -3.09
C HIS A 317 25.51 -11.00 -3.90
N PRO A 318 26.83 -11.30 -4.11
CA PRO A 318 27.76 -10.36 -4.73
C PRO A 318 27.31 -9.80 -6.09
N GLU A 319 26.71 -10.62 -6.94
CA GLU A 319 26.21 -10.18 -8.26
C GLU A 319 25.03 -9.21 -8.11
N ARG A 320 24.14 -9.44 -7.13
CA ARG A 320 23.00 -8.57 -6.84
C ARG A 320 23.49 -7.22 -6.31
N LEU A 321 24.44 -7.23 -5.39
CA LEU A 321 25.05 -6.01 -4.85
C LEU A 321 25.71 -5.19 -5.97
N ALA A 322 26.54 -5.81 -6.81
CA ALA A 322 27.18 -5.11 -7.94
C ALA A 322 26.16 -4.48 -8.91
N ARG A 323 25.03 -5.16 -9.14
CA ARG A 323 23.95 -4.62 -9.97
C ARG A 323 23.28 -3.41 -9.31
N ILE A 324 22.98 -3.48 -8.00
CA ILE A 324 22.39 -2.36 -7.26
C ILE A 324 23.35 -1.17 -7.20
N GLU A 325 24.65 -1.41 -7.03
CA GLU A 325 25.68 -0.36 -7.11
C GLU A 325 25.71 0.33 -8.48
N ALA A 326 25.54 -0.42 -9.57
CA ALA A 326 25.43 0.16 -10.89
C ALA A 326 24.18 1.05 -11.03
N LEU A 327 23.02 0.58 -10.54
CA LEU A 327 21.78 1.37 -10.49
C LEU A 327 21.94 2.61 -9.60
N ALA A 328 22.66 2.52 -8.48
CA ALA A 328 22.92 3.66 -7.61
C ALA A 328 23.69 4.78 -8.35
N ARG A 329 24.67 4.42 -9.18
CA ARG A 329 25.39 5.39 -10.03
C ARG A 329 24.46 6.03 -11.09
N GLU A 330 23.55 5.24 -11.68
CA GLU A 330 22.54 5.79 -12.62
C GLU A 330 21.58 6.76 -11.93
N VAL A 331 21.10 6.41 -10.74
CA VAL A 331 20.23 7.25 -9.92
C VAL A 331 20.93 8.55 -9.52
N ALA A 332 22.20 8.49 -9.12
CA ALA A 332 23.00 9.66 -8.79
C ALA A 332 23.22 10.56 -10.02
N ALA A 333 23.50 9.99 -11.19
CA ALA A 333 23.62 10.76 -12.43
C ALA A 333 22.31 11.46 -12.84
N ALA A 334 21.17 10.96 -12.38
CA ALA A 334 19.84 11.55 -12.58
C ALA A 334 19.46 12.56 -11.47
N GLY A 335 20.35 12.87 -10.52
CA GLY A 335 20.15 13.89 -9.47
C GLY A 335 19.33 13.39 -8.27
N SER A 336 19.36 12.08 -7.99
CA SER A 336 18.74 11.47 -6.80
C SER A 336 19.77 10.57 -6.11
N THR A 337 19.43 10.03 -4.93
CA THR A 337 20.30 9.17 -4.14
C THR A 337 19.71 7.78 -4.03
N LEU A 338 20.55 6.73 -4.16
CA LEU A 338 20.17 5.37 -3.77
C LEU A 338 21.04 4.92 -2.60
N VAL A 339 20.38 4.59 -1.50
CA VAL A 339 21.00 4.05 -0.28
C VAL A 339 20.63 2.58 -0.16
N LEU A 340 21.63 1.70 -0.29
CA LEU A 340 21.50 0.28 0.06
C LEU A 340 21.99 0.10 1.49
N ALA A 341 21.14 -0.34 2.40
CA ALA A 341 21.46 -0.44 3.82
C ALA A 341 21.01 -1.79 4.42
N ASP A 342 21.80 -2.30 5.35
CA ASP A 342 21.49 -3.51 6.11
C ASP A 342 20.56 -3.22 7.29
N ASP A 343 20.48 -1.96 7.73
CA ASP A 343 19.66 -1.60 8.88
C ASP A 343 18.94 -0.23 8.73
N THR A 344 17.86 -0.08 9.50
CA THR A 344 17.01 1.10 9.51
C THR A 344 17.75 2.36 9.97
N LEU A 345 18.71 2.23 10.90
CA LEU A 345 19.38 3.39 11.48
C LEU A 345 20.31 4.08 10.47
N ALA A 346 20.93 3.30 9.56
CA ALA A 346 21.73 3.87 8.46
C ALA A 346 20.88 4.74 7.54
N VAL A 347 19.71 4.23 7.15
CA VAL A 347 18.72 4.99 6.33
C VAL A 347 18.21 6.22 7.07
N ALA A 348 17.91 6.09 8.36
CA ALA A 348 17.43 7.19 9.19
C ALA A 348 18.49 8.31 9.35
N ARG A 349 19.77 7.96 9.50
CA ARG A 349 20.86 8.94 9.54
C ARG A 349 20.93 9.73 8.24
N HIS A 350 20.87 9.05 7.10
CA HIS A 350 20.84 9.72 5.80
C HIS A 350 19.64 10.67 5.71
N ALA A 351 18.43 10.22 6.08
CA ALA A 351 17.25 11.08 6.07
C ALA A 351 17.37 12.30 7.00
N ALA A 352 18.03 12.15 8.17
CA ALA A 352 18.29 13.24 9.11
C ALA A 352 19.32 14.23 8.56
N MET A 353 20.39 13.78 7.92
CA MET A 353 21.40 14.64 7.28
C MET A 353 20.80 15.55 6.21
N HIS A 354 19.82 15.02 5.45
CA HIS A 354 19.09 15.81 4.44
C HIS A 354 17.92 16.63 5.01
N GLY A 355 17.70 16.61 6.33
CA GLY A 355 16.61 17.36 6.95
C GLY A 355 15.21 16.84 6.57
N TRP A 356 15.07 15.55 6.27
CA TRP A 356 13.75 14.93 5.99
C TRP A 356 13.10 14.39 7.25
N ILE A 357 13.88 14.13 8.29
CA ILE A 357 13.40 13.83 9.63
C ILE A 357 14.14 14.67 10.64
N ALA A 358 13.56 14.88 11.81
CA ALA A 358 14.22 15.56 12.92
C ALA A 358 15.40 14.72 13.45
N SER A 359 16.52 15.34 13.79
CA SER A 359 17.71 14.62 14.25
C SER A 359 17.50 13.87 15.57
N ASP A 360 16.62 14.36 16.45
CA ASP A 360 16.25 13.70 17.69
C ASP A 360 15.45 12.39 17.49
N ALA A 361 14.79 12.23 16.33
CA ALA A 361 14.12 10.98 15.95
C ALA A 361 15.08 9.79 15.88
N LEU A 362 16.39 10.01 15.66
CA LEU A 362 17.40 8.95 15.65
C LEU A 362 17.49 8.22 17.00
N THR A 363 17.22 8.92 18.10
CA THR A 363 17.19 8.32 19.44
C THR A 363 16.00 7.37 19.61
N GLU A 364 14.81 7.77 19.16
CA GLU A 364 13.60 6.93 19.17
C GLU A 364 13.81 5.69 18.29
N ILE A 365 14.30 5.88 17.05
CA ILE A 365 14.54 4.80 16.08
C ILE A 365 15.58 3.81 16.63
N GLY A 366 16.67 4.31 17.19
CA GLY A 366 17.71 3.46 17.79
C GLY A 366 17.26 2.75 19.07
N GLY A 367 16.33 3.34 19.82
CA GLY A 367 15.68 2.72 20.98
C GLY A 367 14.79 1.56 20.57
N GLU A 368 13.83 1.82 19.67
CA GLU A 368 12.91 0.81 19.16
C GLU A 368 13.65 -0.34 18.44
N LYS A 369 14.70 -0.02 17.68
CA LYS A 369 15.55 -1.05 17.08
C LYS A 369 16.13 -2.03 18.11
N ARG A 370 16.64 -1.53 19.24
CA ARG A 370 17.19 -2.39 20.32
C ARG A 370 16.09 -3.22 20.99
N ASP A 371 14.92 -2.64 21.21
CA ASP A 371 13.78 -3.34 21.81
C ASP A 371 13.29 -4.48 20.88
N ASP A 372 13.21 -4.24 19.59
CA ASP A 372 12.84 -5.23 18.59
C ASP A 372 13.88 -6.37 18.48
N GLU A 373 15.18 -6.04 18.54
CA GLU A 373 16.28 -7.02 18.56
C GLU A 373 16.34 -7.80 19.88
N GLY A 374 16.05 -7.17 21.02
CA GLY A 374 16.05 -7.79 22.34
C GLY A 374 14.85 -8.71 22.60
N GLY A 375 13.69 -8.44 21.99
CA GLY A 375 12.51 -9.27 22.09
C GLY A 375 12.62 -10.63 21.36
N THR A 376 13.62 -10.81 20.51
CA THR A 376 13.91 -12.06 19.78
C THR A 376 14.79 -13.06 20.57
N GLY A 377 15.09 -12.80 21.84
CA GLY A 377 15.99 -13.59 22.70
C GLY A 377 15.53 -14.99 23.12
N ALA A 378 14.52 -15.55 22.51
CA ALA A 378 14.07 -16.92 22.78
C ALA A 378 13.83 -17.70 21.47
N LYS A 379 14.89 -17.94 20.70
CA LYS A 379 15.16 -19.08 19.81
C LYS A 379 16.25 -18.74 18.80
N ALA A 380 17.47 -18.69 19.25
CA ALA A 380 18.66 -18.70 18.40
C ALA A 380 19.27 -20.10 18.43
N ASP A 381 18.80 -20.98 17.56
CA ASP A 381 19.54 -22.15 17.10
C ASP A 381 19.28 -22.33 15.60
N ALA A 382 19.85 -21.45 14.80
CA ALA A 382 20.14 -21.69 13.39
C ALA A 382 21.64 -21.50 13.20
N PRO A 383 22.33 -22.38 12.43
CA PRO A 383 23.78 -22.38 12.31
C PRO A 383 24.28 -21.06 11.75
N GLY A 384 25.31 -20.51 12.40
CA GLY A 384 25.87 -19.19 12.16
C GLY A 384 26.23 -18.94 10.70
N ILE A 385 25.55 -17.98 10.11
CA ILE A 385 26.08 -17.21 8.99
C ILE A 385 26.99 -16.15 9.62
N ASP A 386 28.28 -16.24 9.35
CA ASP A 386 29.28 -15.24 9.73
C ASP A 386 28.92 -13.92 9.04
N THR A 387 28.18 -13.08 9.75
CA THR A 387 27.77 -11.75 9.27
C THR A 387 28.95 -10.80 9.39
N LYS A 388 29.91 -10.90 8.48
CA LYS A 388 30.66 -9.70 8.12
C LYS A 388 29.64 -8.74 7.52
N ARG A 389 29.30 -7.67 8.29
CA ARG A 389 28.40 -6.61 7.84
C ARG A 389 28.81 -6.18 6.44
N ALA A 390 27.93 -6.38 5.46
CA ALA A 390 28.12 -5.77 4.16
C ALA A 390 28.13 -4.24 4.34
N PRO A 391 29.03 -3.52 3.70
CA PRO A 391 29.09 -2.07 3.85
C PRO A 391 27.79 -1.44 3.34
N THR A 392 27.27 -0.45 4.09
CA THR A 392 26.21 0.42 3.58
C THR A 392 26.72 1.12 2.33
N VAL A 393 26.05 0.94 1.20
CA VAL A 393 26.42 1.60 -0.05
C VAL A 393 25.55 2.85 -0.19
N VAL A 394 26.18 4.00 -0.12
CA VAL A 394 25.53 5.30 -0.38
C VAL A 394 26.21 5.89 -1.61
N VAL A 395 25.45 6.16 -2.64
CA VAL A 395 25.90 6.95 -3.80
C VAL A 395 25.03 8.19 -3.84
N ASP A 396 25.53 9.25 -3.24
CA ASP A 396 24.86 10.53 -3.10
C ASP A 396 25.63 11.59 -3.89
N PRO A 397 24.98 12.32 -4.81
CA PRO A 397 25.65 13.38 -5.57
C PRO A 397 26.07 14.57 -4.70
N GLU A 398 25.52 14.73 -3.50
CA GLU A 398 25.77 15.87 -2.61
C GLU A 398 26.75 15.54 -1.46
N ILE A 399 27.04 14.26 -1.19
CA ILE A 399 27.84 13.82 -0.04
C ILE A 399 29.07 13.04 -0.52
N SER A 400 30.25 13.39 -0.01
CA SER A 400 31.47 12.61 -0.24
C SER A 400 31.44 11.29 0.53
N ALA A 401 32.02 10.24 -0.05
CA ALA A 401 32.06 8.90 0.56
C ALA A 401 32.74 8.86 1.95
N ASP A 402 33.48 9.90 2.33
CA ASP A 402 34.18 10.02 3.60
C ASP A 402 33.28 10.49 4.77
N ASP A 403 32.08 11.01 4.47
CA ASP A 403 31.15 11.55 5.48
C ASP A 403 30.19 10.50 6.08
N VAL A 404 30.21 9.27 5.57
CA VAL A 404 29.21 8.21 5.90
C VAL A 404 29.82 7.06 6.73
N SER A 405 31.11 7.14 7.10
CA SER A 405 31.81 6.10 7.87
C SER A 405 31.57 6.16 9.39
#